data_4a7190bf173a5907b340ddaf1eb0bf12
#
_entry.id   4a7190bf173a5907b340ddaf1eb0bf12
#
_cell.length_a   1.000
_cell.length_b   1.000
_cell.length_c   1.000
_cell.angle_alpha   90.00
_cell.angle_beta   90.00
_cell.angle_gamma   90.00
#
_symmetry.space_group_name_H-M   'P 1'
#
loop_
_entity.id
_entity.type
_entity.pdbx_description
1 polymer ?
#
loop_
_entity_poly.entity_id
_entity_poly.type
_entity_poly.pdbx_seq_one_letter_code
_entity_poly.pdbx_strand_id
1 'polypeptide(L)'
;MRRSIRCAAGGALLACLASAVPQSASAQDWMMPPPEKRCPSPYGADDERGAANLQTPESVLAAARLIRDGKMYELGKMLDRTIPMSPGRSFVLNLQRTSGPNGRNQQGGNEETVFTELGQMGTQFDGLAHQQLGPYLYNCVEAEKVARRGGFTKLGVEKAGSFFSRGVLLDIAALKGVDMLADDYMITVPDLEAAMKQANVEIRKGDAVLIRTGWGRLWTVDNARFIKGEPGIGLEAAEFLVKHNVMIVGSDNWAVEVRPYPDKGLFLPVHGFLLNVNGVYLVENLDLEALARDKVVEFAFIVEPLKLRGGTGSSVAPIAVR
;
A
#
# COMPACT_ATOMS: atom_id res chain seq x y z
N MET A 1 -27.63 -86.70 0.89
CA MET A 1 -28.09 -85.57 0.11
C MET A 1 -27.38 -84.29 0.60
N ARG A 2 -26.33 -83.87 -0.10
CA ARG A 2 -25.61 -82.66 0.22
C ARG A 2 -25.81 -81.64 -0.92
N ARG A 3 -26.46 -80.52 -0.64
CA ARG A 3 -26.61 -79.39 -1.59
C ARG A 3 -25.47 -78.47 -1.39
N SER A 4 -24.67 -78.24 -2.43
CA SER A 4 -23.61 -77.20 -2.53
C SER A 4 -24.20 -75.86 -2.96
N ILE A 5 -23.94 -74.82 -2.17
CA ILE A 5 -24.29 -73.48 -2.50
C ILE A 5 -23.03 -72.86 -3.11
N ARG A 6 -23.14 -72.32 -4.34
CA ARG A 6 -22.08 -71.52 -5.00
C ARG A 6 -22.30 -70.06 -4.65
N CYS A 7 -21.33 -69.51 -4.00
CA CYS A 7 -21.24 -67.99 -3.85
C CYS A 7 -20.60 -67.43 -5.10
N ALA A 8 -21.30 -66.51 -5.74
CA ALA A 8 -20.75 -65.68 -6.80
C ALA A 8 -20.07 -64.47 -6.17
N ALA A 9 -18.78 -64.27 -6.44
CA ALA A 9 -18.02 -63.08 -6.03
C ALA A 9 -18.21 -61.99 -7.09
N GLY A 10 -18.92 -60.90 -6.71
CA GLY A 10 -19.00 -59.66 -7.50
C GLY A 10 -17.84 -58.76 -7.14
N GLY A 11 -16.88 -58.60 -8.05
CA GLY A 11 -15.80 -57.63 -7.91
C GLY A 11 -16.29 -56.22 -8.25
N ALA A 12 -16.34 -55.36 -7.27
CA ALA A 12 -16.53 -53.90 -7.49
C ALA A 12 -15.19 -53.27 -7.81
N LEU A 13 -14.99 -52.80 -9.04
CA LEU A 13 -13.86 -51.90 -9.41
C LEU A 13 -14.11 -50.55 -8.77
N LEU A 14 -13.32 -50.20 -7.76
CA LEU A 14 -13.19 -48.80 -7.31
C LEU A 14 -12.28 -48.05 -8.30
N ALA A 15 -12.88 -47.20 -9.10
CA ALA A 15 -12.14 -46.22 -9.90
C ALA A 15 -11.64 -45.11 -8.96
N CYS A 16 -10.33 -45.11 -8.63
CA CYS A 16 -9.68 -43.96 -7.98
C CYS A 16 -9.60 -42.80 -8.97
N LEU A 17 -10.48 -41.83 -8.83
CA LEU A 17 -10.32 -40.51 -9.45
C LEU A 17 -9.16 -39.82 -8.74
N ALA A 18 -7.97 -39.84 -9.32
CA ALA A 18 -6.87 -39.01 -8.92
C ALA A 18 -7.23 -37.57 -9.30
N SER A 19 -7.66 -36.77 -8.33
CA SER A 19 -7.76 -35.32 -8.46
C SER A 19 -6.36 -34.76 -8.69
N ALA A 20 -6.08 -34.38 -9.93
CA ALA A 20 -4.88 -33.58 -10.23
C ALA A 20 -5.00 -32.25 -9.47
N VAL A 21 -4.24 -32.13 -8.39
CA VAL A 21 -3.98 -30.85 -7.75
C VAL A 21 -3.25 -30.01 -8.81
N PRO A 22 -3.75 -28.82 -9.20
CA PRO A 22 -2.99 -28.00 -10.11
C PRO A 22 -1.65 -27.69 -9.44
N GLN A 23 -0.55 -28.14 -10.04
CA GLN A 23 0.78 -27.71 -9.68
C GLN A 23 0.80 -26.19 -9.82
N SER A 24 0.98 -25.49 -8.71
CA SER A 24 1.30 -24.07 -8.71
C SER A 24 2.46 -23.87 -9.68
N ALA A 25 2.25 -23.00 -10.68
CA ALA A 25 3.33 -22.57 -11.54
C ALA A 25 4.50 -22.19 -10.63
N SER A 26 5.68 -22.75 -10.90
CA SER A 26 6.90 -22.41 -10.18
C SER A 26 7.02 -20.89 -10.20
N ALA A 27 7.07 -20.28 -9.03
CA ALA A 27 7.42 -18.88 -8.91
C ALA A 27 8.72 -18.69 -9.70
N GLN A 28 8.61 -18.01 -10.85
CA GLN A 28 9.78 -17.68 -11.66
C GLN A 28 10.65 -16.82 -10.74
N ASP A 29 11.90 -17.22 -10.51
CA ASP A 29 12.82 -16.49 -9.65
C ASP A 29 12.82 -15.03 -10.09
N TRP A 30 12.15 -14.17 -9.30
CA TRP A 30 12.07 -12.75 -9.63
C TRP A 30 13.47 -12.16 -9.56
N MET A 31 13.88 -11.54 -10.64
CA MET A 31 15.13 -10.80 -10.72
C MET A 31 14.85 -9.35 -11.03
N MET A 32 15.62 -8.50 -10.36
CA MET A 32 15.58 -7.07 -10.63
C MET A 32 15.76 -6.82 -12.14
N PRO A 33 14.82 -6.11 -12.80
CA PRO A 33 15.00 -5.75 -14.20
C PRO A 33 16.31 -4.97 -14.39
N PRO A 34 17.09 -5.26 -15.42
CA PRO A 34 18.34 -4.55 -15.66
C PRO A 34 18.10 -3.07 -16.02
N PRO A 35 19.08 -2.17 -15.81
CA PRO A 35 18.91 -0.73 -15.99
C PRO A 35 18.25 -0.33 -17.33
N GLU A 36 18.61 -0.96 -18.44
CA GLU A 36 18.05 -0.70 -19.77
C GLU A 36 16.53 -0.98 -19.90
N LYS A 37 15.97 -1.74 -18.95
CA LYS A 37 14.51 -1.99 -18.85
C LYS A 37 13.80 -1.10 -17.82
N ARG A 38 14.55 -0.31 -17.06
CA ARG A 38 14.01 0.54 -15.98
C ARG A 38 14.20 2.02 -16.28
N CYS A 39 15.19 2.38 -17.10
CA CYS A 39 15.55 3.76 -17.36
C CYS A 39 16.04 3.97 -18.80
N PRO A 40 15.76 5.14 -19.37
CA PRO A 40 15.04 6.23 -18.69
C PRO A 40 13.58 5.86 -18.42
N SER A 41 12.98 6.55 -17.45
CA SER A 41 11.53 6.41 -17.18
C SER A 41 10.71 6.80 -18.42
N PRO A 42 9.45 6.31 -18.51
CA PRO A 42 8.57 6.71 -19.62
C PRO A 42 8.26 8.21 -19.64
N TYR A 43 8.58 8.93 -18.57
CA TYR A 43 8.41 10.39 -18.46
C TYR A 43 9.69 11.18 -18.72
N GLY A 44 10.80 10.50 -19.05
CA GLY A 44 12.08 11.12 -19.43
C GLY A 44 13.22 10.86 -18.45
N ALA A 45 14.45 11.15 -18.89
CA ALA A 45 15.67 10.87 -18.14
C ALA A 45 15.79 11.73 -16.85
N ASP A 46 15.23 12.91 -16.85
CA ASP A 46 15.25 13.84 -15.70
C ASP A 46 13.98 13.76 -14.85
N ASP A 47 13.12 12.77 -15.08
CA ASP A 47 11.90 12.61 -14.33
C ASP A 47 12.19 12.25 -12.87
N GLU A 48 11.57 13.02 -11.97
CA GLU A 48 11.62 12.84 -10.52
C GLU A 48 10.21 12.62 -9.91
N ARG A 49 9.18 12.42 -10.74
CA ARG A 49 7.79 12.35 -10.31
C ARG A 49 7.11 11.01 -10.55
N GLY A 50 7.71 10.15 -11.35
CA GLY A 50 7.15 8.83 -11.62
C GLY A 50 5.67 8.87 -12.03
N ALA A 51 4.85 8.00 -11.44
CA ALA A 51 3.43 7.88 -11.75
C ALA A 51 2.61 9.16 -11.42
N ALA A 52 3.11 10.10 -10.61
CA ALA A 52 2.46 11.39 -10.40
C ALA A 52 2.29 12.21 -11.70
N ASN A 53 3.05 11.88 -12.75
CA ASN A 53 2.86 12.46 -14.09
C ASN A 53 1.55 12.01 -14.77
N LEU A 54 0.87 11.00 -14.22
CA LEU A 54 -0.44 10.57 -14.71
C LEU A 54 -1.58 11.49 -14.28
N GLN A 55 -1.34 12.34 -13.27
CA GLN A 55 -2.34 13.31 -12.84
C GLN A 55 -2.38 14.49 -13.81
N THR A 56 -3.54 14.75 -14.38
CA THR A 56 -3.81 15.86 -15.29
C THR A 56 -4.99 16.70 -14.76
N PRO A 57 -5.17 17.94 -15.24
CA PRO A 57 -6.37 18.72 -14.90
C PRO A 57 -7.68 17.96 -15.15
N GLU A 58 -7.74 17.19 -16.23
CA GLU A 58 -8.93 16.40 -16.61
C GLU A 58 -9.17 15.26 -15.62
N SER A 59 -8.11 14.56 -15.16
CA SER A 59 -8.24 13.49 -14.17
C SER A 59 -8.67 14.04 -12.81
N VAL A 60 -8.17 15.22 -12.41
CA VAL A 60 -8.60 15.92 -11.18
C VAL A 60 -10.08 16.29 -11.27
N LEU A 61 -10.52 16.89 -12.37
CA LEU A 61 -11.93 17.21 -12.58
C LEU A 61 -12.81 15.96 -12.62
N ALA A 62 -12.33 14.87 -13.20
CA ALA A 62 -13.04 13.59 -13.19
C ALA A 62 -13.20 13.03 -11.78
N ALA A 63 -12.14 13.08 -10.97
CA ALA A 63 -12.18 12.69 -9.56
C ALA A 63 -13.13 13.57 -8.74
N ALA A 64 -13.13 14.89 -8.95
CA ALA A 64 -14.02 15.82 -8.26
C ALA A 64 -15.52 15.52 -8.55
N ARG A 65 -15.86 15.01 -9.74
CA ARG A 65 -17.25 14.60 -10.08
C ARG A 65 -17.72 13.37 -9.31
N LEU A 66 -16.86 12.66 -8.60
CA LEU A 66 -17.24 11.55 -7.72
C LEU A 66 -17.81 12.04 -6.38
N ILE A 67 -17.65 13.31 -6.07
CA ILE A 67 -18.25 13.93 -4.88
C ILE A 67 -19.75 14.13 -5.16
N ARG A 68 -20.60 13.36 -4.45
CA ARG A 68 -22.06 13.32 -4.68
C ARG A 68 -22.85 13.86 -3.50
N ASP A 69 -22.46 13.45 -2.29
CA ASP A 69 -23.15 13.81 -1.05
C ASP A 69 -22.25 14.58 -0.07
N GLY A 70 -20.98 14.76 -0.43
CA GLY A 70 -20.01 15.49 0.38
C GLY A 70 -19.58 14.78 1.66
N LYS A 71 -19.88 13.47 1.80
CA LYS A 71 -19.45 12.69 2.94
C LYS A 71 -17.94 12.48 2.88
N MET A 72 -17.26 12.89 3.96
CA MET A 72 -15.82 12.74 4.11
C MET A 72 -15.49 11.52 4.97
N TYR A 73 -14.41 10.84 4.60
CA TYR A 73 -13.79 9.74 5.32
C TYR A 73 -12.34 10.08 5.60
N GLU A 74 -11.98 10.14 6.87
CA GLU A 74 -10.60 10.32 7.31
C GLU A 74 -9.89 8.97 7.21
N LEU A 75 -8.83 8.91 6.43
CA LEU A 75 -8.08 7.69 6.17
C LEU A 75 -6.75 7.64 6.93
N GLY A 76 -6.45 8.67 7.71
CA GLY A 76 -5.26 8.75 8.54
C GLY A 76 -5.47 8.11 9.91
N LYS A 77 -4.49 7.33 10.37
CA LYS A 77 -4.46 6.80 11.74
C LYS A 77 -4.02 7.87 12.73
N MET A 78 -4.59 7.82 13.94
CA MET A 78 -4.14 8.66 15.05
C MET A 78 -2.68 8.37 15.37
N LEU A 79 -1.91 9.44 15.60
CA LEU A 79 -0.49 9.37 15.98
C LEU A 79 -0.32 9.68 17.46
N ASP A 80 0.22 8.74 18.21
CA ASP A 80 0.69 8.92 19.58
C ASP A 80 1.78 7.87 19.92
N ARG A 81 2.25 7.89 21.15
CA ARG A 81 3.28 6.96 21.62
C ARG A 81 2.82 5.51 21.78
N THR A 82 1.54 5.22 21.59
CA THR A 82 0.96 3.86 21.74
C THR A 82 0.80 3.13 20.42
N ILE A 83 1.12 3.78 19.28
CA ILE A 83 1.02 3.19 17.94
C ILE A 83 2.00 2.04 17.76
N PRO A 84 1.74 1.11 16.82
CA PRO A 84 2.74 0.10 16.46
C PRO A 84 3.96 0.76 15.84
N MET A 85 5.14 0.40 16.35
CA MET A 85 6.43 0.93 15.89
C MET A 85 7.42 -0.21 15.67
N SER A 86 8.12 -0.19 14.55
CA SER A 86 9.23 -1.10 14.31
C SER A 86 10.37 -0.85 15.30
N PRO A 87 11.17 -1.86 15.67
CA PRO A 87 12.30 -1.68 16.58
C PRO A 87 13.23 -0.56 16.14
N GLY A 88 13.60 0.30 17.09
CA GLY A 88 14.48 1.46 16.86
C GLY A 88 13.78 2.73 16.45
N ARG A 89 12.47 2.70 16.16
CA ARG A 89 11.66 3.90 15.88
C ARG A 89 11.04 4.45 17.15
N SER A 90 10.69 5.74 17.12
CA SER A 90 10.06 6.41 18.25
C SER A 90 9.10 7.50 17.80
N PHE A 91 8.09 7.75 18.61
CA PHE A 91 7.20 8.91 18.47
C PHE A 91 7.15 9.64 19.81
N VAL A 92 7.64 10.88 19.82
CA VAL A 92 7.65 11.73 21.02
C VAL A 92 7.02 13.07 20.64
N LEU A 93 5.98 13.44 21.40
CA LEU A 93 5.35 14.76 21.31
C LEU A 93 5.53 15.47 22.64
N ASN A 94 6.20 16.62 22.63
CA ASN A 94 6.40 17.47 23.80
C ASN A 94 5.66 18.79 23.61
N LEU A 95 4.66 19.04 24.47
CA LEU A 95 3.96 20.31 24.51
C LEU A 95 4.79 21.35 25.25
N GLN A 96 4.87 22.55 24.69
CA GLN A 96 5.54 23.69 25.27
C GLN A 96 4.57 24.89 25.32
N ARG A 97 4.59 25.59 26.46
CA ARG A 97 4.01 26.92 26.52
C ARG A 97 5.04 27.96 26.11
N THR A 98 4.79 28.64 24.99
CA THR A 98 5.76 29.57 24.40
C THR A 98 5.59 30.97 24.87
N SER A 99 4.40 31.35 25.31
CA SER A 99 4.13 32.69 25.82
C SER A 99 2.85 32.72 26.66
N GLY A 100 2.70 33.82 27.39
CA GLY A 100 1.45 34.27 27.96
C GLY A 100 1.12 33.93 29.40
N PRO A 101 0.01 34.45 29.90
CA PRO A 101 -0.87 35.39 29.21
C PRO A 101 -0.26 36.79 29.13
N ASN A 102 -0.31 37.46 27.98
CA ASN A 102 0.25 38.74 27.69
C ASN A 102 -0.81 39.76 27.23
N GLY A 103 -0.55 41.04 27.48
CA GLY A 103 -1.43 42.10 27.05
C GLY A 103 -2.78 42.16 27.80
N ARG A 104 -3.59 43.16 27.48
CA ARG A 104 -4.96 43.26 28.04
C ARG A 104 -5.90 42.18 27.58
N ASN A 105 -5.65 41.57 26.41
CA ASN A 105 -6.39 40.47 25.86
C ASN A 105 -5.94 39.09 26.41
N GLN A 106 -4.96 39.04 27.31
CA GLN A 106 -4.46 37.83 27.98
C GLN A 106 -4.07 36.72 27.01
N GLN A 107 -3.46 37.08 25.86
CA GLN A 107 -3.05 36.12 24.83
C GLN A 107 -1.87 35.26 25.31
N GLY A 108 -1.97 33.98 25.13
CA GLY A 108 -0.90 32.97 25.33
C GLY A 108 -0.71 32.12 24.10
N GLY A 109 0.41 31.40 24.04
CA GLY A 109 0.74 30.48 22.95
C GLY A 109 1.16 29.10 23.48
N ASN A 110 0.81 28.06 22.74
CA ASN A 110 1.28 26.71 22.98
C ASN A 110 1.82 26.16 21.65
N GLU A 111 2.91 25.43 21.73
CA GLU A 111 3.55 24.78 20.58
C GLU A 111 3.98 23.38 21.00
N GLU A 112 4.22 22.51 20.03
CA GLU A 112 4.74 21.18 20.27
C GLU A 112 5.99 20.93 19.46
N THR A 113 6.86 20.09 20.02
CA THR A 113 7.97 19.48 19.29
C THR A 113 7.66 18.02 19.08
N VAL A 114 7.75 17.57 17.82
CA VAL A 114 7.62 16.15 17.47
C VAL A 114 8.99 15.62 17.06
N PHE A 115 9.39 14.53 17.69
CA PHE A 115 10.58 13.76 17.32
C PHE A 115 10.14 12.37 16.85
N THR A 116 10.37 12.07 15.57
CA THR A 116 9.93 10.81 14.95
C THR A 116 10.59 10.63 13.58
N GLU A 117 10.57 9.42 13.06
CA GLU A 117 10.88 9.10 11.65
C GLU A 117 9.68 9.49 10.77
N LEU A 118 9.58 10.76 10.40
CA LEU A 118 8.37 11.37 9.84
C LEU A 118 7.83 10.70 8.56
N GLY A 119 8.67 10.07 7.75
CA GLY A 119 8.25 9.33 6.56
C GLY A 119 7.90 7.86 6.83
N GLN A 120 7.89 7.44 8.10
CA GLN A 120 7.80 6.01 8.46
C GLN A 120 6.92 5.79 9.69
N MET A 121 6.04 6.73 9.99
CA MET A 121 5.26 6.70 11.22
C MET A 121 3.77 7.00 10.95
N GLY A 122 2.92 6.09 11.42
CA GLY A 122 1.48 6.18 11.19
C GLY A 122 1.09 5.95 9.73
N THR A 123 0.01 6.58 9.29
CA THR A 123 -0.33 6.62 7.87
C THR A 123 0.72 7.42 7.15
N GLN A 124 1.37 6.80 6.17
CA GLN A 124 2.56 7.35 5.53
C GLN A 124 2.49 7.22 4.01
N PHE A 125 3.20 8.12 3.35
CA PHE A 125 3.38 8.17 1.91
C PHE A 125 4.86 7.92 1.59
N ASP A 126 5.14 6.87 0.84
CA ASP A 126 6.49 6.54 0.41
C ASP A 126 6.83 7.23 -0.91
N GLY A 127 7.88 8.05 -0.87
CA GLY A 127 8.45 8.71 -2.03
C GLY A 127 9.44 7.84 -2.80
N LEU A 128 9.86 8.32 -3.97
CA LEU A 128 10.72 7.56 -4.89
C LEU A 128 12.17 7.39 -4.41
N ALA A 129 12.55 8.08 -3.34
CA ALA A 129 13.83 7.89 -2.66
C ALA A 129 13.75 6.99 -1.43
N HIS A 130 12.54 6.42 -1.12
CA HIS A 130 12.37 5.61 0.08
C HIS A 130 13.12 4.27 0.04
N GLN A 131 13.07 3.60 -1.09
CA GLN A 131 13.74 2.31 -1.31
C GLN A 131 14.77 2.41 -2.43
N GLN A 132 15.69 1.44 -2.49
CA GLN A 132 16.64 1.31 -3.59
C GLN A 132 16.78 -0.14 -4.03
N LEU A 133 17.06 -0.36 -5.30
CA LEU A 133 17.39 -1.66 -5.89
C LEU A 133 18.88 -1.68 -6.29
N GLY A 134 19.70 -2.41 -5.52
CA GLY A 134 21.13 -2.31 -5.62
C GLY A 134 21.57 -0.86 -5.33
N PRO A 135 22.40 -0.21 -6.17
CA PRO A 135 22.82 1.16 -5.97
C PRO A 135 21.82 2.21 -6.47
N TYR A 136 20.67 1.80 -7.02
CA TYR A 136 19.79 2.70 -7.77
C TYR A 136 18.46 2.95 -7.06
N LEU A 137 18.07 4.22 -7.02
CA LEU A 137 16.72 4.71 -6.79
C LEU A 137 15.90 4.64 -8.10
N TYR A 138 14.69 5.21 -8.08
CA TYR A 138 13.88 5.36 -9.29
C TYR A 138 14.65 6.05 -10.43
N ASN A 139 14.30 5.69 -11.67
CA ASN A 139 14.88 6.24 -12.89
C ASN A 139 16.43 6.11 -12.96
N CYS A 140 16.97 5.03 -12.35
CA CYS A 140 18.41 4.73 -12.25
C CYS A 140 19.27 5.85 -11.65
N VAL A 141 18.69 6.67 -10.80
CA VAL A 141 19.45 7.65 -10.02
C VAL A 141 20.31 6.91 -9.01
N GLU A 142 21.64 7.06 -9.08
CA GLU A 142 22.56 6.43 -8.15
C GLU A 142 22.41 7.07 -6.75
N ALA A 143 22.00 6.29 -5.76
CA ALA A 143 21.70 6.78 -4.40
C ALA A 143 22.87 7.54 -3.77
N GLU A 144 24.09 7.00 -3.84
CA GLU A 144 25.29 7.61 -3.27
C GLU A 144 25.62 8.98 -3.89
N LYS A 145 25.32 9.17 -5.17
CA LYS A 145 25.57 10.46 -5.84
C LYS A 145 24.64 11.57 -5.38
N VAL A 146 23.46 11.22 -4.87
CA VAL A 146 22.42 12.18 -4.50
C VAL A 146 22.11 12.24 -3.00
N ALA A 147 22.51 11.23 -2.21
CA ALA A 147 22.35 11.25 -0.77
C ALA A 147 23.29 12.29 -0.11
N ARG A 148 22.77 13.10 0.79
CA ARG A 148 23.49 14.07 1.60
C ARG A 148 22.97 13.99 3.03
N ARG A 149 23.74 14.51 3.98
CA ARG A 149 23.32 14.56 5.38
C ARG A 149 21.98 15.27 5.61
N GLY A 150 21.66 16.26 4.76
CA GLY A 150 20.42 17.03 4.85
C GLY A 150 19.27 16.49 3.98
N GLY A 151 19.41 15.30 3.38
CA GLY A 151 18.42 14.69 2.51
C GLY A 151 18.94 14.41 1.10
N PHE A 152 18.10 13.83 0.28
CA PHE A 152 18.41 13.54 -1.12
C PHE A 152 18.35 14.82 -1.98
N THR A 153 19.27 14.99 -2.92
CA THR A 153 19.27 16.12 -3.85
C THR A 153 18.41 15.89 -5.07
N LYS A 154 17.98 14.64 -5.31
CA LYS A 154 17.01 14.20 -6.32
C LYS A 154 15.99 13.27 -5.68
N LEU A 155 14.80 13.17 -6.27
CA LEU A 155 13.72 12.26 -5.88
C LEU A 155 13.16 12.49 -4.47
N GLY A 156 13.45 13.64 -3.84
CA GLY A 156 12.86 13.98 -2.55
C GLY A 156 11.34 14.04 -2.63
N VAL A 157 10.66 13.70 -1.54
CA VAL A 157 9.19 13.60 -1.46
C VAL A 157 8.48 14.89 -1.85
N GLU A 158 9.12 16.04 -1.69
CA GLU A 158 8.60 17.35 -2.12
C GLU A 158 8.37 17.45 -3.64
N LYS A 159 9.00 16.55 -4.43
CA LYS A 159 8.84 16.49 -5.88
C LYS A 159 7.56 15.74 -6.30
N ALA A 160 7.01 14.88 -5.45
CA ALA A 160 5.80 14.14 -5.75
C ALA A 160 4.60 15.06 -6.04
N GLY A 161 4.47 16.14 -5.26
CA GLY A 161 3.36 17.08 -5.36
C GLY A 161 2.13 16.63 -4.59
N SER A 162 1.01 17.30 -4.83
CA SER A 162 -0.28 16.98 -4.23
C SER A 162 -1.06 16.05 -5.14
N PHE A 163 -1.82 15.11 -4.56
CA PHE A 163 -2.63 14.15 -5.30
C PHE A 163 -4.10 14.40 -5.04
N PHE A 164 -4.84 14.56 -6.13
CA PHE A 164 -6.30 14.57 -6.15
C PHE A 164 -6.75 13.67 -7.30
N SER A 165 -7.05 12.43 -6.99
CA SER A 165 -7.35 11.39 -7.99
C SER A 165 -8.62 10.63 -7.68
N ARG A 166 -9.05 9.79 -8.62
CA ARG A 166 -10.04 8.77 -8.31
C ARG A 166 -9.40 7.72 -7.40
N GLY A 167 -10.05 7.45 -6.24
CA GLY A 167 -9.74 6.34 -5.37
C GLY A 167 -10.65 5.16 -5.67
N VAL A 168 -10.09 3.95 -5.64
CA VAL A 168 -10.82 2.68 -5.77
C VAL A 168 -10.49 1.81 -4.56
N LEU A 169 -11.52 1.41 -3.80
CA LEU A 169 -11.38 0.46 -2.70
C LEU A 169 -11.59 -0.97 -3.20
N LEU A 170 -10.59 -1.82 -3.02
CA LEU A 170 -10.69 -3.28 -3.18
C LEU A 170 -10.70 -3.94 -1.80
N ASP A 171 -11.86 -4.34 -1.31
CA ASP A 171 -12.03 -4.97 0.00
C ASP A 171 -11.82 -6.49 -0.10
N ILE A 172 -10.57 -6.91 0.04
CA ILE A 172 -10.20 -8.33 -0.07
C ILE A 172 -10.68 -9.12 1.16
N ALA A 173 -10.71 -8.51 2.34
CA ALA A 173 -11.25 -9.17 3.53
C ALA A 173 -12.74 -9.50 3.34
N ALA A 174 -13.54 -8.55 2.86
CA ALA A 174 -14.96 -8.80 2.57
C ALA A 174 -15.16 -9.80 1.42
N LEU A 175 -14.32 -9.77 0.38
CA LEU A 175 -14.33 -10.79 -0.69
C LEU A 175 -14.17 -12.21 -0.13
N LYS A 176 -13.30 -12.37 0.86
CA LYS A 176 -13.04 -13.67 1.52
C LYS A 176 -14.06 -14.00 2.61
N GLY A 177 -15.00 -13.12 2.91
CA GLY A 177 -16.02 -13.33 3.94
C GLY A 177 -15.45 -13.29 5.37
N VAL A 178 -14.35 -12.56 5.58
CA VAL A 178 -13.68 -12.42 6.88
C VAL A 178 -13.53 -10.96 7.25
N ASP A 179 -13.41 -10.69 8.55
CA ASP A 179 -13.14 -9.33 9.05
C ASP A 179 -11.70 -8.87 8.76
N MET A 180 -10.78 -9.85 8.76
CA MET A 180 -9.34 -9.65 8.58
C MET A 180 -8.74 -10.89 7.94
N LEU A 181 -7.83 -10.71 6.98
CA LEU A 181 -7.09 -11.79 6.33
C LEU A 181 -6.11 -12.46 7.31
N ALA A 182 -5.67 -13.69 6.99
CA ALA A 182 -4.63 -14.38 7.73
C ALA A 182 -3.29 -13.62 7.65
N ASP A 183 -2.43 -13.80 8.67
CA ASP A 183 -1.18 -13.04 8.90
C ASP A 183 -0.19 -13.08 7.70
N ASP A 184 -0.26 -14.14 6.89
CA ASP A 184 0.64 -14.39 5.76
C ASP A 184 -0.11 -14.53 4.42
N TYR A 185 -1.35 -14.03 4.36
CA TYR A 185 -2.16 -14.14 3.15
C TYR A 185 -1.59 -13.27 2.03
N MET A 186 -1.08 -13.91 0.98
CA MET A 186 -0.63 -13.22 -0.22
C MET A 186 -1.80 -12.98 -1.17
N ILE A 187 -2.15 -11.72 -1.38
CA ILE A 187 -3.18 -11.29 -2.33
C ILE A 187 -2.67 -11.49 -3.75
N THR A 188 -3.46 -12.20 -4.55
CA THR A 188 -3.12 -12.60 -5.93
C THR A 188 -3.90 -11.80 -6.97
N VAL A 189 -3.52 -11.93 -8.25
CA VAL A 189 -4.29 -11.34 -9.36
C VAL A 189 -5.75 -11.80 -9.38
N PRO A 190 -6.06 -13.13 -9.25
CA PRO A 190 -7.44 -13.58 -9.13
C PRO A 190 -8.23 -12.94 -7.99
N ASP A 191 -7.58 -12.59 -6.86
CA ASP A 191 -8.25 -11.88 -5.76
C ASP A 191 -8.62 -10.45 -6.15
N LEU A 192 -7.70 -9.74 -6.82
CA LEU A 192 -7.95 -8.38 -7.30
C LEU A 192 -9.08 -8.37 -8.35
N GLU A 193 -9.03 -9.27 -9.32
CA GLU A 193 -10.07 -9.40 -10.36
C GLU A 193 -11.44 -9.75 -9.76
N ALA A 194 -11.48 -10.66 -8.79
CA ALA A 194 -12.71 -11.02 -8.10
C ALA A 194 -13.27 -9.84 -7.28
N ALA A 195 -12.40 -9.07 -6.59
CA ALA A 195 -12.82 -7.88 -5.86
C ALA A 195 -13.36 -6.80 -6.80
N MET A 196 -12.69 -6.55 -7.93
CA MET A 196 -13.16 -5.63 -8.97
C MET A 196 -14.54 -6.04 -9.50
N LYS A 197 -14.72 -7.32 -9.80
CA LYS A 197 -15.98 -7.89 -10.27
C LYS A 197 -17.09 -7.74 -9.21
N GLN A 198 -16.80 -8.08 -7.95
CA GLN A 198 -17.77 -7.95 -6.85
C GLN A 198 -18.18 -6.50 -6.62
N ALA A 199 -17.25 -5.57 -6.72
CA ALA A 199 -17.47 -4.14 -6.57
C ALA A 199 -18.07 -3.48 -7.83
N ASN A 200 -18.14 -4.21 -8.95
CA ASN A 200 -18.52 -3.69 -10.27
C ASN A 200 -17.70 -2.44 -10.66
N VAL A 201 -16.39 -2.54 -10.53
CA VAL A 201 -15.46 -1.43 -10.78
C VAL A 201 -14.30 -1.89 -11.67
N GLU A 202 -13.79 -0.99 -12.49
CA GLU A 202 -12.56 -1.16 -13.27
C GLU A 202 -11.49 -0.20 -12.77
N ILE A 203 -10.25 -0.65 -12.71
CA ILE A 203 -9.10 0.21 -12.44
C ILE A 203 -8.78 1.00 -13.72
N ARG A 204 -8.55 2.30 -13.58
CA ARG A 204 -8.26 3.21 -14.68
C ARG A 204 -6.88 3.87 -14.49
N LYS A 205 -6.32 4.33 -15.58
CA LYS A 205 -5.07 5.09 -15.58
C LYS A 205 -5.15 6.30 -14.62
N GLY A 206 -4.17 6.40 -13.73
CA GLY A 206 -4.07 7.48 -12.75
C GLY A 206 -4.88 7.25 -11.48
N ASP A 207 -5.48 6.08 -11.28
CA ASP A 207 -6.19 5.77 -10.05
C ASP A 207 -5.24 5.59 -8.86
N ALA A 208 -5.77 5.88 -7.67
CA ALA A 208 -5.26 5.38 -6.41
C ALA A 208 -6.05 4.13 -6.02
N VAL A 209 -5.39 2.97 -5.97
CA VAL A 209 -6.03 1.70 -5.59
C VAL A 209 -5.73 1.42 -4.12
N LEU A 210 -6.76 1.39 -3.29
CA LEU A 210 -6.67 1.12 -1.86
C LEU A 210 -7.16 -0.30 -1.57
N ILE A 211 -6.32 -1.10 -0.93
CA ILE A 211 -6.56 -2.52 -0.68
C ILE A 211 -6.82 -2.71 0.81
N ARG A 212 -8.04 -3.15 1.17
CA ARG A 212 -8.38 -3.46 2.55
C ARG A 212 -8.13 -4.93 2.84
N THR A 213 -7.26 -5.17 3.79
CA THR A 213 -6.93 -6.50 4.34
C THR A 213 -7.64 -6.76 5.67
N GLY A 214 -8.14 -5.72 6.34
CA GLY A 214 -8.63 -5.75 7.70
C GLY A 214 -7.50 -5.70 8.75
N TRP A 215 -6.22 -5.73 8.35
CA TRP A 215 -5.07 -5.71 9.25
C TRP A 215 -4.99 -4.45 10.10
N GLY A 216 -5.45 -3.33 9.54
CA GLY A 216 -5.55 -2.05 10.23
C GLY A 216 -6.38 -2.07 11.52
N ARG A 217 -7.20 -3.11 11.77
CA ARG A 217 -7.96 -3.32 13.00
C ARG A 217 -7.10 -3.68 14.21
N LEU A 218 -5.86 -4.14 13.96
CA LEU A 218 -4.88 -4.42 15.02
C LEU A 218 -4.20 -3.16 15.56
N TRP A 219 -4.33 -2.03 14.85
CA TRP A 219 -3.71 -0.76 15.23
C TRP A 219 -4.12 -0.34 16.66
N THR A 220 -3.13 -0.18 17.54
CA THR A 220 -3.29 0.07 18.99
C THR A 220 -4.07 -1.00 19.78
N VAL A 221 -4.49 -2.08 19.14
CA VAL A 221 -5.19 -3.22 19.77
C VAL A 221 -4.21 -4.37 20.02
N ASP A 222 -3.42 -4.76 19.02
CA ASP A 222 -2.37 -5.77 19.13
C ASP A 222 -1.17 -5.36 18.26
N ASN A 223 -0.40 -4.40 18.76
CA ASN A 223 0.76 -3.87 18.07
C ASN A 223 1.83 -4.92 17.81
N ALA A 224 1.99 -5.89 18.71
CA ALA A 224 2.99 -6.94 18.57
C ALA A 224 2.68 -7.84 17.36
N ARG A 225 1.41 -8.20 17.17
CA ARG A 225 0.96 -8.94 15.98
C ARG A 225 1.04 -8.07 14.73
N PHE A 226 0.63 -6.80 14.82
CA PHE A 226 0.63 -5.86 13.69
C PHE A 226 2.01 -5.76 13.02
N ILE A 227 3.10 -5.66 13.79
CA ILE A 227 4.47 -5.49 13.26
C ILE A 227 5.19 -6.80 12.92
N LYS A 228 4.68 -7.94 13.39
CA LYS A 228 5.35 -9.24 13.22
C LYS A 228 5.30 -9.75 11.79
N GLY A 229 4.21 -9.51 11.11
CA GLY A 229 3.92 -9.92 9.73
C GLY A 229 2.61 -9.32 9.29
N GLU A 230 2.18 -9.54 8.06
CA GLU A 230 0.92 -9.01 7.54
C GLU A 230 0.48 -9.66 6.23
N PRO A 231 -0.82 -9.72 5.95
CA PRO A 231 -1.32 -9.99 4.61
C PRO A 231 -1.03 -8.81 3.68
N GLY A 232 -0.85 -9.06 2.40
CA GLY A 232 -0.65 -8.00 1.42
C GLY A 232 -0.47 -8.55 0.01
N ILE A 233 -0.24 -7.69 -0.96
CA ILE A 233 -0.08 -8.09 -2.36
C ILE A 233 1.25 -8.79 -2.61
N GLY A 234 1.23 -9.74 -3.58
CA GLY A 234 2.44 -10.30 -4.16
C GLY A 234 2.92 -9.53 -5.39
N LEU A 235 4.08 -9.91 -5.95
CA LEU A 235 4.66 -9.28 -7.14
C LEU A 235 3.72 -9.32 -8.35
N GLU A 236 3.09 -10.46 -8.63
CA GLU A 236 2.17 -10.59 -9.77
C GLU A 236 0.98 -9.62 -9.65
N ALA A 237 0.46 -9.43 -8.43
CA ALA A 237 -0.59 -8.46 -8.15
C ALA A 237 -0.08 -7.02 -8.35
N ALA A 238 1.16 -6.72 -7.95
CA ALA A 238 1.78 -5.42 -8.23
C ALA A 238 1.98 -5.19 -9.73
N GLU A 239 2.43 -6.20 -10.48
CA GLU A 239 2.52 -6.12 -11.94
C GLU A 239 1.17 -5.87 -12.60
N PHE A 240 0.12 -6.53 -12.11
CA PHE A 240 -1.25 -6.30 -12.59
C PHE A 240 -1.66 -4.85 -12.40
N LEU A 241 -1.42 -4.26 -11.22
CA LEU A 241 -1.73 -2.86 -10.94
C LEU A 241 -0.93 -1.90 -11.83
N VAL A 242 0.36 -2.16 -12.02
CA VAL A 242 1.21 -1.36 -12.91
C VAL A 242 0.72 -1.40 -14.37
N LYS A 243 0.29 -2.56 -14.86
CA LYS A 243 -0.31 -2.70 -16.22
C LYS A 243 -1.57 -1.84 -16.40
N HIS A 244 -2.29 -1.54 -15.31
CA HIS A 244 -3.43 -0.61 -15.32
C HIS A 244 -3.02 0.86 -15.17
N ASN A 245 -1.72 1.14 -15.09
CA ASN A 245 -1.17 2.49 -14.93
C ASN A 245 -1.71 3.20 -13.68
N VAL A 246 -1.75 2.52 -12.54
CA VAL A 246 -2.12 3.13 -11.26
C VAL A 246 -1.05 4.14 -10.83
N MET A 247 -1.47 5.16 -10.11
CA MET A 247 -0.56 6.20 -9.60
C MET A 247 -0.12 5.90 -8.17
N ILE A 248 -1.04 5.38 -7.37
CA ILE A 248 -0.84 5.06 -5.96
C ILE A 248 -1.41 3.69 -5.67
N VAL A 249 -0.70 2.89 -4.87
CA VAL A 249 -1.23 1.69 -4.22
C VAL A 249 -1.21 1.93 -2.71
N GLY A 250 -2.36 1.79 -2.06
CA GLY A 250 -2.47 1.96 -0.62
C GLY A 250 -3.02 0.72 0.06
N SER A 251 -2.74 0.56 1.37
CA SER A 251 -3.31 -0.51 2.18
C SER A 251 -3.45 -0.12 3.65
N ASP A 252 -4.24 -0.88 4.39
CA ASP A 252 -4.45 -0.73 5.83
C ASP A 252 -3.40 -1.47 6.69
N ASN A 253 -2.37 -2.03 6.05
CA ASN A 253 -1.19 -2.65 6.66
C ASN A 253 0.04 -1.72 6.53
N TRP A 254 1.22 -2.14 7.01
CA TRP A 254 2.39 -1.27 7.12
C TRP A 254 3.45 -1.46 6.03
N ALA A 255 3.23 -2.33 5.03
CA ALA A 255 4.13 -2.50 3.90
C ALA A 255 3.38 -2.71 2.56
N VAL A 256 2.05 -2.61 2.52
CA VAL A 256 1.25 -2.91 1.32
C VAL A 256 1.41 -4.37 0.86
N GLU A 257 2.62 -4.89 0.84
CA GLU A 257 2.95 -6.26 0.44
C GLU A 257 2.86 -7.27 1.58
N VAL A 258 2.70 -8.55 1.22
CA VAL A 258 2.70 -9.64 2.21
C VAL A 258 4.04 -9.74 2.93
N ARG A 259 4.00 -9.91 4.26
CA ARG A 259 5.21 -10.10 5.08
C ARG A 259 5.04 -11.19 6.12
N PRO A 260 6.05 -12.07 6.29
CA PRO A 260 7.27 -12.17 5.46
C PRO A 260 6.94 -12.63 4.04
N TYR A 261 7.68 -12.14 3.05
CA TYR A 261 7.49 -12.57 1.66
C TYR A 261 7.76 -14.10 1.56
N PRO A 262 6.94 -14.87 0.78
CA PRO A 262 7.08 -16.33 0.70
C PRO A 262 8.45 -16.77 0.21
N ASP A 263 8.98 -16.16 -0.84
CA ASP A 263 10.36 -16.37 -1.28
C ASP A 263 11.34 -15.66 -0.33
N LYS A 264 12.07 -16.44 0.45
CA LYS A 264 13.02 -15.93 1.46
C LYS A 264 14.26 -15.27 0.86
N GLY A 265 14.50 -15.44 -0.45
CA GLY A 265 15.56 -14.75 -1.18
C GLY A 265 15.22 -13.29 -1.49
N LEU A 266 13.96 -12.90 -1.33
CA LEU A 266 13.47 -11.55 -1.64
C LEU A 266 13.15 -10.77 -0.36
N PHE A 267 13.57 -9.50 -0.32
CA PHE A 267 13.24 -8.55 0.73
C PHE A 267 12.51 -7.35 0.15
N LEU A 268 11.25 -7.15 0.55
CA LEU A 268 10.35 -6.08 0.07
C LEU A 268 10.32 -5.95 -1.47
N PRO A 269 10.06 -7.06 -2.20
CA PRO A 269 10.16 -7.03 -3.66
C PRO A 269 9.08 -6.15 -4.31
N VAL A 270 7.91 -6.03 -3.71
CA VAL A 270 6.82 -5.20 -4.23
C VAL A 270 7.17 -3.72 -4.09
N HIS A 271 7.77 -3.29 -2.98
CA HIS A 271 8.29 -1.92 -2.84
C HIS A 271 9.28 -1.59 -3.96
N GLY A 272 10.28 -2.45 -4.14
CA GLY A 272 11.27 -2.26 -5.19
C GLY A 272 10.64 -2.19 -6.59
N PHE A 273 9.66 -3.04 -6.85
CA PHE A 273 8.96 -3.07 -8.13
C PHE A 273 8.08 -1.83 -8.35
N LEU A 274 7.29 -1.43 -7.35
CA LEU A 274 6.40 -0.28 -7.48
C LEU A 274 7.18 1.04 -7.48
N LEU A 275 7.97 1.31 -6.44
CA LEU A 275 8.68 2.59 -6.28
C LEU A 275 9.84 2.74 -7.27
N ASN A 276 10.78 1.78 -7.28
CA ASN A 276 12.05 1.97 -8.00
C ASN A 276 11.98 1.62 -9.48
N VAL A 277 11.18 0.62 -9.86
CA VAL A 277 11.05 0.22 -11.27
C VAL A 277 10.02 1.08 -11.98
N ASN A 278 8.85 1.29 -11.37
CA ASN A 278 7.68 1.86 -12.04
C ASN A 278 7.30 3.27 -11.56
N GLY A 279 7.92 3.78 -10.50
CA GLY A 279 7.62 5.10 -9.95
C GLY A 279 6.20 5.23 -9.39
N VAL A 280 5.57 4.12 -8.99
CA VAL A 280 4.25 4.08 -8.35
C VAL A 280 4.42 4.29 -6.86
N TYR A 281 3.67 5.21 -6.28
CA TYR A 281 3.75 5.57 -4.87
C TYR A 281 3.00 4.60 -3.97
N LEU A 282 3.44 4.46 -2.72
CA LEU A 282 2.74 3.68 -1.70
C LEU A 282 2.13 4.57 -0.63
N VAL A 283 0.97 4.16 -0.12
CA VAL A 283 0.35 4.77 1.07
C VAL A 283 -0.01 3.66 2.05
N GLU A 284 0.64 3.67 3.19
CA GLU A 284 0.56 2.61 4.19
C GLU A 284 -0.27 3.01 5.40
N ASN A 285 -0.71 2.02 6.16
CA ASN A 285 -1.44 2.21 7.43
C ASN A 285 -2.71 3.07 7.28
N LEU A 286 -3.44 2.92 6.19
CA LEU A 286 -4.71 3.60 5.98
C LEU A 286 -5.78 3.10 6.96
N ASP A 287 -6.72 3.97 7.34
CA ASP A 287 -7.97 3.57 7.98
C ASP A 287 -9.06 3.39 6.92
N LEU A 288 -9.31 2.14 6.53
CA LEU A 288 -10.27 1.80 5.48
C LEU A 288 -11.59 1.26 6.02
N GLU A 289 -11.74 1.16 7.35
CA GLU A 289 -12.90 0.52 7.96
C GLU A 289 -14.22 1.27 7.70
N ALA A 290 -14.19 2.60 7.70
CA ALA A 290 -15.39 3.39 7.44
C ALA A 290 -15.85 3.30 5.97
N LEU A 291 -14.92 3.30 5.01
CA LEU A 291 -15.22 3.09 3.59
C LEU A 291 -15.84 1.70 3.36
N ALA A 292 -15.24 0.66 3.95
CA ALA A 292 -15.69 -0.72 3.82
C ALA A 292 -17.09 -0.91 4.43
N ARG A 293 -17.33 -0.42 5.65
CA ARG A 293 -18.64 -0.46 6.31
C ARG A 293 -19.73 0.18 5.48
N ASP A 294 -19.44 1.32 4.88
CA ASP A 294 -20.40 2.08 4.09
C ASP A 294 -20.44 1.64 2.61
N LYS A 295 -19.65 0.61 2.25
CA LYS A 295 -19.53 0.02 0.91
C LYS A 295 -19.20 1.06 -0.17
N VAL A 296 -18.34 2.01 0.15
CA VAL A 296 -17.88 3.04 -0.78
C VAL A 296 -16.70 2.50 -1.57
N VAL A 297 -16.91 2.30 -2.87
CA VAL A 297 -15.91 1.71 -3.77
C VAL A 297 -15.13 2.78 -4.53
N GLU A 298 -15.82 3.81 -5.04
CA GLU A 298 -15.24 4.91 -5.80
C GLU A 298 -15.45 6.23 -5.07
N PHE A 299 -14.40 7.06 -5.02
CA PHE A 299 -14.41 8.34 -4.31
C PHE A 299 -13.33 9.28 -4.86
N ALA A 300 -13.45 10.56 -4.56
CA ALA A 300 -12.33 11.49 -4.71
C ALA A 300 -11.32 11.22 -3.59
N PHE A 301 -10.11 10.81 -3.96
CA PHE A 301 -9.01 10.54 -3.04
C PHE A 301 -8.04 11.72 -3.04
N ILE A 302 -7.73 12.23 -1.86
CA ILE A 302 -6.86 13.38 -1.67
C ILE A 302 -5.76 13.00 -0.67
N VAL A 303 -4.52 13.17 -1.11
CA VAL A 303 -3.34 13.01 -0.25
C VAL A 303 -2.25 14.00 -0.64
N GLU A 304 -1.63 14.63 0.33
CA GLU A 304 -0.51 15.53 0.12
C GLU A 304 0.61 15.22 1.11
N PRO A 305 1.78 14.75 0.63
CA PRO A 305 2.94 14.61 1.49
C PRO A 305 3.49 15.97 1.87
N LEU A 306 4.05 16.07 3.07
CA LEU A 306 4.76 17.26 3.52
C LEU A 306 5.90 17.59 2.55
N LYS A 307 6.13 18.87 2.30
CA LYS A 307 7.21 19.33 1.40
C LYS A 307 8.59 19.28 2.09
N LEU A 308 8.96 18.09 2.53
CA LEU A 308 10.26 17.82 3.14
C LEU A 308 11.32 17.72 2.06
N ARG A 309 12.08 18.77 1.85
CA ARG A 309 13.13 18.79 0.83
C ARG A 309 14.13 17.65 1.04
N GLY A 310 14.22 16.78 0.05
CA GLY A 310 15.08 15.59 0.08
C GLY A 310 14.62 14.50 1.05
N GLY A 311 13.39 14.57 1.56
CA GLY A 311 12.81 13.52 2.38
C GLY A 311 12.47 12.28 1.55
N THR A 312 12.45 11.12 2.19
CA THR A 312 12.15 9.84 1.55
C THR A 312 10.66 9.53 1.50
N GLY A 313 9.89 10.14 2.39
CA GLY A 313 8.46 9.96 2.54
C GLY A 313 7.89 10.99 3.52
N SER A 314 6.64 10.82 3.88
CA SER A 314 5.93 11.73 4.79
C SER A 314 4.81 11.02 5.52
N SER A 315 4.63 11.30 6.81
CA SER A 315 3.32 11.06 7.43
C SER A 315 2.27 11.89 6.70
N VAL A 316 1.09 11.33 6.51
CA VAL A 316 -0.02 11.95 5.78
C VAL A 316 -1.35 11.70 6.50
N ALA A 317 -2.33 12.56 6.27
CA ALA A 317 -3.72 12.37 6.68
C ALA A 317 -4.64 12.40 5.45
N PRO A 318 -4.68 11.31 4.66
CA PRO A 318 -5.48 11.29 3.44
C PRO A 318 -6.97 11.32 3.76
N ILE A 319 -7.75 11.81 2.80
CA ILE A 319 -9.20 11.78 2.87
C ILE A 319 -9.80 11.16 1.61
N ALA A 320 -10.94 10.51 1.78
CA ALA A 320 -11.84 10.14 0.69
C ALA A 320 -13.11 10.97 0.81
N VAL A 321 -13.62 11.45 -0.32
CA VAL A 321 -14.85 12.26 -0.39
C VAL A 321 -15.79 11.64 -1.40
N ARG A 322 -17.05 11.40 -0.96
CA ARG A 322 -18.10 10.82 -1.79
C ARG A 322 -19.14 11.84 -2.21
#